data_023caaa5be75a2ed994c1e16099cd461
#
_entry.id   023caaa5be75a2ed994c1e16099cd461
#
_cell.length_a   1.000
_cell.length_b   1.000
_cell.length_c   1.000
_cell.angle_alpha   90.00
_cell.angle_beta   90.00
_cell.angle_gamma   90.00
#
_symmetry.space_group_name_H-M   'P 1'
#
loop_
_entity.id
_entity.type
_entity.pdbx_description
1 polymer ?
#
loop_
_entity_poly.entity_id
_entity_poly.type
_entity_poly.pdbx_seq_one_letter_code
_entity_poly.pdbx_strand_id
1 'polypeptide(L)'
;KRSLTQLSVAGGLWPAQVTQVARNSIDAILRDGRKVTVNWSGLSWARPYISVNSLGGYPSKASQIVAVGDIVRLKQVGNSWVLRQIPNVQGQLIALNPETGAIEALVGGFDFGVSQFNHSIQGWRQAGSTMKPFIYALALERGFNPYSTVNDSPLTVGNWSPSNSDGRFM
;
A
#
# COMPACT_ATOMS: atom_id res chain seq x y z
N LYS A 1 4.76 -27.58 1.63
CA LYS A 1 5.54 -26.36 2.00
C LYS A 1 6.34 -25.93 0.78
N ARG A 2 6.26 -24.64 0.36
CA ARG A 2 7.11 -24.13 -0.71
C ARG A 2 8.55 -24.09 -0.21
N SER A 3 9.49 -24.55 -1.03
CA SER A 3 10.93 -24.43 -0.73
C SER A 3 11.33 -22.96 -0.72
N LEU A 4 12.28 -22.58 0.12
CA LEU A 4 12.86 -21.24 0.17
C LEU A 4 13.36 -20.78 -1.23
N THR A 5 13.88 -21.71 -2.01
CA THR A 5 14.39 -21.48 -3.38
C THR A 5 13.30 -21.09 -4.38
N GLN A 6 12.06 -21.47 -4.15
CA GLN A 6 10.91 -21.15 -5.03
C GLN A 6 10.36 -19.74 -4.81
N LEU A 7 10.80 -19.05 -3.74
CA LEU A 7 10.34 -17.71 -3.42
C LEU A 7 11.27 -16.66 -4.03
N SER A 8 10.73 -15.75 -4.82
CA SER A 8 11.50 -14.62 -5.39
C SER A 8 11.71 -13.51 -4.36
N VAL A 9 12.76 -12.72 -4.56
CA VAL A 9 12.91 -11.41 -3.92
C VAL A 9 11.88 -10.48 -4.53
N ALA A 10 11.18 -9.70 -3.73
CA ALA A 10 10.13 -8.79 -4.17
C ALA A 10 10.24 -7.45 -3.43
N GLY A 11 10.33 -6.34 -4.14
CA GLY A 11 10.47 -5.01 -3.54
C GLY A 11 11.69 -4.87 -2.61
N GLY A 12 12.77 -5.62 -2.89
CA GLY A 12 13.94 -5.70 -2.00
C GLY A 12 13.71 -6.54 -0.73
N LEU A 13 12.61 -7.30 -0.65
CA LEU A 13 12.30 -8.21 0.45
C LEU A 13 12.82 -9.61 0.14
N TRP A 14 13.84 -10.03 0.86
CA TRP A 14 14.49 -11.32 0.71
C TRP A 14 13.74 -12.41 1.49
N PRO A 15 13.38 -13.52 0.86
CA PRO A 15 12.88 -14.68 1.59
C PRO A 15 13.99 -15.29 2.42
N ALA A 16 13.71 -15.60 3.67
CA ALA A 16 14.64 -16.19 4.62
C ALA A 16 13.94 -17.23 5.50
N GLN A 17 14.64 -18.28 5.84
CA GLN A 17 14.17 -19.27 6.82
C GLN A 17 14.82 -19.00 8.18
N VAL A 18 14.00 -18.87 9.20
CA VAL A 18 14.45 -18.73 10.60
C VAL A 18 15.12 -20.01 11.06
N THR A 19 16.37 -19.91 11.50
CA THR A 19 17.17 -21.06 11.98
C THR A 19 17.32 -21.08 13.49
N GLN A 20 17.28 -19.89 14.12
CA GLN A 20 17.37 -19.75 15.56
C GLN A 20 16.52 -18.58 16.05
N VAL A 21 15.92 -18.72 17.22
CA VAL A 21 15.15 -17.66 17.87
C VAL A 21 15.72 -17.46 19.28
N ALA A 22 16.37 -16.33 19.49
CA ALA A 22 16.81 -15.86 20.81
C ALA A 22 15.75 -14.95 21.44
N ARG A 23 16.01 -14.40 22.62
CA ARG A 23 15.06 -13.49 23.27
C ARG A 23 14.82 -12.22 22.44
N ASN A 24 15.90 -11.58 21.98
CA ASN A 24 15.88 -10.26 21.33
C ASN A 24 16.47 -10.27 19.91
N SER A 25 16.60 -11.43 19.30
CA SER A 25 17.08 -11.57 17.92
C SER A 25 16.62 -12.88 17.30
N ILE A 26 16.74 -12.95 15.99
CA ILE A 26 16.61 -14.20 15.23
C ILE A 26 17.79 -14.34 14.29
N ASP A 27 18.20 -15.59 14.04
CA ASP A 27 19.10 -15.93 12.95
C ASP A 27 18.29 -16.56 11.82
N ALA A 28 18.65 -16.23 10.59
CA ALA A 28 17.97 -16.74 9.41
C ALA A 28 18.96 -16.99 8.27
N ILE A 29 18.59 -17.91 7.39
CA ILE A 29 19.31 -18.15 6.13
C ILE A 29 18.48 -17.57 5.01
N LEU A 30 19.08 -16.65 4.23
CA LEU A 30 18.48 -16.08 3.05
C LEU A 30 18.41 -17.12 1.93
N ARG A 31 17.58 -16.84 0.91
CA ARG A 31 17.45 -17.68 -0.28
C ARG A 31 18.78 -18.02 -0.95
N ASP A 32 19.75 -17.12 -0.91
CA ASP A 32 21.08 -17.28 -1.52
C ASP A 32 22.11 -17.98 -0.61
N GLY A 33 21.68 -18.46 0.56
CA GLY A 33 22.48 -19.18 1.54
C GLY A 33 23.20 -18.30 2.55
N ARG A 34 23.15 -16.97 2.45
CA ARG A 34 23.76 -16.06 3.44
C ARG A 34 23.04 -16.20 4.78
N LYS A 35 23.84 -16.29 5.85
CA LYS A 35 23.32 -16.23 7.23
C LYS A 35 23.28 -14.80 7.69
N VAL A 36 22.15 -14.41 8.29
CA VAL A 36 21.90 -13.06 8.77
C VAL A 36 21.26 -13.08 10.14
N THR A 37 21.54 -12.07 10.94
CA THR A 37 20.91 -11.86 12.24
C THR A 37 20.04 -10.63 12.19
N VAL A 38 18.81 -10.75 12.69
CA VAL A 38 17.87 -9.63 12.86
C VAL A 38 17.77 -9.32 14.35
N ASN A 39 18.22 -8.15 14.74
CA ASN A 39 18.16 -7.67 16.11
C ASN A 39 16.75 -7.17 16.49
N TRP A 40 16.52 -6.95 17.77
CA TRP A 40 15.23 -6.55 18.33
C TRP A 40 14.64 -5.30 17.66
N SER A 41 15.45 -4.31 17.35
CA SER A 41 15.03 -3.10 16.63
C SER A 41 14.39 -3.39 15.26
N GLY A 42 14.81 -4.48 14.63
CA GLY A 42 14.24 -4.95 13.36
C GLY A 42 13.01 -5.86 13.50
N LEU A 43 12.65 -6.26 14.72
CA LEU A 43 11.57 -7.20 15.02
C LEU A 43 10.42 -6.59 15.82
N SER A 44 10.70 -5.67 16.75
CA SER A 44 9.78 -5.19 17.79
C SER A 44 8.51 -4.53 17.28
N TRP A 45 8.47 -4.12 16.03
CA TRP A 45 7.29 -3.54 15.38
C TRP A 45 6.20 -4.59 15.05
N ALA A 46 6.57 -5.90 14.98
CA ALA A 46 5.72 -6.96 14.46
C ALA A 46 4.65 -7.36 15.49
N ARG A 47 3.54 -6.64 15.49
CA ARG A 47 2.38 -6.89 16.34
C ARG A 47 1.46 -7.93 15.71
N PRO A 48 0.77 -8.78 16.48
CA PRO A 48 -0.25 -9.68 15.95
C PRO A 48 -1.36 -8.91 15.24
N TYR A 49 -1.73 -9.37 14.05
CA TYR A 49 -2.90 -8.84 13.34
C TYR A 49 -4.18 -9.41 13.96
N ILE A 50 -5.13 -8.56 14.32
CA ILE A 50 -6.45 -8.93 14.84
C ILE A 50 -7.51 -8.64 13.77
N SER A 51 -7.56 -7.41 13.27
CA SER A 51 -8.50 -6.98 12.23
C SER A 51 -7.94 -5.78 11.46
N VAL A 52 -8.67 -5.33 10.42
CA VAL A 52 -8.29 -4.15 9.62
C VAL A 52 -8.04 -2.91 10.49
N ASN A 53 -8.79 -2.76 11.59
CA ASN A 53 -8.72 -1.60 12.48
C ASN A 53 -8.08 -1.92 13.85
N SER A 54 -7.50 -3.11 14.04
CA SER A 54 -6.99 -3.53 15.34
C SER A 54 -5.73 -4.38 15.22
N LEU A 55 -4.73 -4.04 16.03
CA LEU A 55 -3.50 -4.81 16.22
C LEU A 55 -3.39 -5.25 17.68
N GLY A 56 -2.78 -6.41 17.90
CA GLY A 56 -2.45 -6.91 19.24
C GLY A 56 -1.40 -6.06 19.95
N GLY A 57 -1.05 -6.43 21.16
CA GLY A 57 0.00 -5.78 21.94
C GLY A 57 1.38 -5.89 21.29
N TYR A 58 2.31 -5.03 21.70
CA TYR A 58 3.69 -5.13 21.26
C TYR A 58 4.33 -6.43 21.82
N PRO A 59 5.09 -7.15 21.00
CA PRO A 59 5.84 -8.32 21.48
C PRO A 59 6.93 -7.89 22.46
N SER A 60 7.25 -8.77 23.41
CA SER A 60 8.34 -8.57 24.38
C SER A 60 9.55 -9.48 24.13
N LYS A 61 9.41 -10.43 23.20
CA LYS A 61 10.46 -11.40 22.82
C LYS A 61 10.23 -11.91 21.40
N ALA A 62 11.29 -12.31 20.71
CA ALA A 62 11.24 -12.75 19.32
C ALA A 62 10.37 -14.01 19.10
N SER A 63 10.29 -14.90 20.08
CA SER A 63 9.45 -16.11 20.01
C SER A 63 7.93 -15.83 20.01
N GLN A 64 7.50 -14.60 20.25
CA GLN A 64 6.11 -14.18 20.05
C GLN A 64 5.82 -13.74 18.62
N ILE A 65 6.86 -13.56 17.81
CA ILE A 65 6.78 -13.08 16.43
C ILE A 65 6.96 -14.24 15.45
N VAL A 66 7.99 -15.06 15.66
CA VAL A 66 8.37 -16.14 14.74
C VAL A 66 8.86 -17.37 15.50
N ALA A 67 8.81 -18.53 14.83
CA ALA A 67 9.36 -19.79 15.27
C ALA A 67 10.49 -20.27 14.35
N VAL A 68 11.31 -21.19 14.83
CA VAL A 68 12.33 -21.86 14.01
C VAL A 68 11.62 -22.62 12.87
N GLY A 69 12.13 -22.46 11.65
CA GLY A 69 11.58 -23.04 10.43
C GLY A 69 10.59 -22.14 9.70
N ASP A 70 10.17 -21.02 10.29
CA ASP A 70 9.32 -20.04 9.61
C ASP A 70 10.05 -19.42 8.41
N ILE A 71 9.29 -19.15 7.35
CA ILE A 71 9.77 -18.38 6.22
C ILE A 71 9.27 -16.95 6.38
N VAL A 72 10.21 -16.03 6.47
CA VAL A 72 9.98 -14.61 6.68
C VAL A 72 10.52 -13.77 5.51
N ARG A 73 10.16 -12.51 5.47
CA ARG A 73 10.74 -11.53 4.52
C ARG A 73 11.62 -10.56 5.29
N LEU A 74 12.87 -10.46 4.84
CA LEU A 74 13.87 -9.57 5.44
C LEU A 74 14.31 -8.51 4.42
N LYS A 75 14.53 -7.30 4.89
CA LYS A 75 15.10 -6.19 4.10
C LYS A 75 16.39 -5.72 4.74
N GLN A 76 17.39 -5.50 3.93
CA GLN A 76 18.61 -4.84 4.36
C GLN A 76 18.38 -3.33 4.41
N VAL A 77 18.70 -2.70 5.54
CA VAL A 77 18.65 -1.26 5.77
C VAL A 77 19.99 -0.85 6.36
N GLY A 78 20.82 -0.20 5.56
CA GLY A 78 22.22 0.02 5.88
C GLY A 78 22.95 -1.32 6.11
N ASN A 79 23.58 -1.47 7.26
CA ASN A 79 24.26 -2.69 7.66
C ASN A 79 23.39 -3.68 8.47
N SER A 80 22.11 -3.36 8.67
CA SER A 80 21.20 -4.16 9.49
C SER A 80 20.14 -4.86 8.64
N TRP A 81 19.70 -6.03 9.11
CA TRP A 81 18.55 -6.71 8.57
C TRP A 81 17.33 -6.45 9.43
N VAL A 82 16.17 -6.24 8.79
CA VAL A 82 14.90 -5.97 9.45
C VAL A 82 13.81 -6.87 8.90
N LEU A 83 12.93 -7.34 9.77
CA LEU A 83 11.73 -8.07 9.40
C LEU A 83 10.78 -7.13 8.63
N ARG A 84 10.22 -7.63 7.54
CA ARG A 84 9.20 -6.93 6.74
C ARG A 84 8.19 -7.95 6.23
N GLN A 85 7.15 -7.47 5.62
CA GLN A 85 6.16 -8.30 4.94
C GLN A 85 5.80 -7.72 3.58
N ILE A 86 5.39 -8.57 2.65
CA ILE A 86 4.80 -8.10 1.38
C ILE A 86 3.46 -7.45 1.74
N PRO A 87 3.21 -6.21 1.30
CA PRO A 87 1.95 -5.53 1.61
C PRO A 87 0.78 -6.21 0.90
N ASN A 88 -0.34 -6.35 1.60
CA ASN A 88 -1.61 -6.80 0.99
C ASN A 88 -2.28 -5.69 0.17
N VAL A 89 -1.95 -4.43 0.47
CA VAL A 89 -2.47 -3.24 -0.23
C VAL A 89 -1.35 -2.67 -1.09
N GLN A 90 -1.68 -2.30 -2.33
CA GLN A 90 -0.73 -1.68 -3.24
C GLN A 90 -1.11 -0.21 -3.45
N GLY A 91 -0.10 0.62 -3.62
CA GLY A 91 -0.22 2.03 -3.99
C GLY A 91 0.23 2.25 -5.42
N GLN A 92 -0.20 3.36 -5.99
CA GLN A 92 0.17 3.80 -7.32
C GLN A 92 0.49 5.30 -7.31
N LEU A 93 1.29 5.72 -8.28
CA LEU A 93 1.60 7.13 -8.48
C LEU A 93 1.79 7.40 -9.97
N ILE A 94 1.24 8.51 -10.44
CA ILE A 94 1.60 9.13 -11.73
C ILE A 94 1.97 10.58 -11.44
N ALA A 95 3.10 11.03 -11.99
CA ALA A 95 3.46 12.44 -12.06
C ALA A 95 3.48 12.87 -13.53
N LEU A 96 2.83 13.98 -13.81
CA LEU A 96 2.74 14.55 -15.14
C LEU A 96 3.43 15.92 -15.19
N ASN A 97 4.05 16.22 -16.31
CA ASN A 97 4.51 17.57 -16.61
C ASN A 97 3.27 18.44 -16.85
N PRO A 98 3.08 19.55 -16.09
CA PRO A 98 1.85 20.36 -16.19
C PRO A 98 1.72 21.12 -17.51
N GLU A 99 2.82 21.38 -18.20
CA GLU A 99 2.81 22.16 -19.46
C GLU A 99 2.58 21.24 -20.66
N THR A 100 3.17 20.06 -20.67
CA THR A 100 3.16 19.16 -21.84
C THR A 100 2.24 17.96 -21.68
N GLY A 101 1.81 17.64 -20.45
CA GLY A 101 1.07 16.42 -20.12
C GLY A 101 1.92 15.15 -20.18
N ALA A 102 3.23 15.26 -20.40
CA ALA A 102 4.12 14.11 -20.46
C ALA A 102 4.23 13.41 -19.09
N ILE A 103 4.30 12.08 -19.11
CA ILE A 103 4.49 11.29 -17.89
C ILE A 103 5.96 11.40 -17.45
N GLU A 104 6.19 12.01 -16.29
CA GLU A 104 7.51 12.16 -15.66
C GLU A 104 7.85 10.95 -14.76
N ALA A 105 6.84 10.40 -14.08
CA ALA A 105 6.99 9.19 -13.28
C ALA A 105 5.70 8.38 -13.26
N LEU A 106 5.85 7.05 -13.25
CA LEU A 106 4.74 6.11 -13.15
C LEU A 106 5.14 4.92 -12.29
N VAL A 107 4.39 4.69 -11.22
CA VAL A 107 4.49 3.52 -10.36
C VAL A 107 3.14 2.84 -10.32
N GLY A 108 3.04 1.64 -10.86
CA GLY A 108 1.76 0.92 -11.00
C GLY A 108 1.44 -0.02 -9.85
N GLY A 109 2.36 -0.30 -8.93
CA GLY A 109 2.19 -1.23 -7.82
C GLY A 109 3.48 -1.42 -7.01
N PHE A 110 3.45 -2.38 -6.09
CA PHE A 110 4.58 -2.64 -5.19
C PHE A 110 5.81 -3.25 -5.88
N ASP A 111 5.60 -4.28 -6.69
CA ASP A 111 6.68 -5.01 -7.37
C ASP A 111 6.09 -5.80 -8.55
N PHE A 112 6.75 -5.68 -9.72
CA PHE A 112 6.29 -6.32 -10.96
C PHE A 112 6.32 -7.86 -10.87
N GLY A 113 7.27 -8.43 -10.14
CA GLY A 113 7.36 -9.88 -9.92
C GLY A 113 6.26 -10.43 -8.99
N VAL A 114 5.62 -9.56 -8.20
CA VAL A 114 4.46 -9.91 -7.36
C VAL A 114 3.16 -9.75 -8.13
N SER A 115 3.02 -8.67 -8.88
CA SER A 115 1.85 -8.38 -9.70
C SER A 115 2.24 -7.51 -10.88
N GLN A 116 1.89 -7.97 -12.09
CA GLN A 116 2.09 -7.22 -13.32
C GLN A 116 0.96 -6.23 -13.59
N PHE A 117 -0.08 -6.23 -12.75
CA PHE A 117 -1.20 -5.32 -12.89
C PHE A 117 -0.79 -3.89 -12.54
N ASN A 118 -0.84 -2.99 -13.52
CA ASN A 118 -0.56 -1.58 -13.35
C ASN A 118 -1.83 -0.85 -12.90
N HIS A 119 -1.93 -0.58 -11.60
CA HIS A 119 -3.08 0.08 -11.00
C HIS A 119 -3.29 1.50 -11.53
N SER A 120 -2.24 2.17 -12.04
CA SER A 120 -2.31 3.54 -12.53
C SER A 120 -3.05 3.66 -13.87
N ILE A 121 -2.95 2.65 -14.74
CA ILE A 121 -3.52 2.69 -16.10
C ILE A 121 -4.52 1.57 -16.39
N GLN A 122 -4.50 0.49 -15.62
CA GLN A 122 -5.40 -0.66 -15.80
C GLN A 122 -6.49 -0.72 -14.73
N GLY A 123 -6.32 0.02 -13.61
CA GLY A 123 -7.27 0.06 -12.50
C GLY A 123 -8.47 0.96 -12.78
N TRP A 124 -9.52 0.40 -13.36
CA TRP A 124 -10.78 1.13 -13.57
C TRP A 124 -11.46 1.41 -12.24
N ARG A 125 -11.44 2.65 -11.81
CA ARG A 125 -12.05 3.12 -10.57
C ARG A 125 -12.97 4.30 -10.83
N GLN A 126 -14.05 4.41 -10.06
CA GLN A 126 -14.90 5.57 -10.07
C GLN A 126 -14.07 6.81 -9.66
N ALA A 127 -14.10 7.84 -10.48
CA ALA A 127 -13.33 9.07 -10.23
C ALA A 127 -13.81 9.81 -8.97
N GLY A 128 -15.11 9.73 -8.67
CA GLY A 128 -15.69 10.41 -7.52
C GLY A 128 -15.38 11.91 -7.52
N SER A 129 -15.02 12.45 -6.39
CA SER A 129 -14.70 13.88 -6.21
C SER A 129 -13.46 14.37 -6.98
N THR A 130 -12.62 13.48 -7.52
CA THR A 130 -11.50 13.89 -8.39
C THR A 130 -11.96 14.47 -9.73
N MET A 131 -13.23 14.29 -10.11
CA MET A 131 -13.82 14.97 -11.26
C MET A 131 -14.18 16.44 -10.99
N LYS A 132 -14.32 16.86 -9.73
CA LYS A 132 -14.75 18.24 -9.40
C LYS A 132 -13.84 19.34 -9.96
N PRO A 133 -12.49 19.23 -9.91
CA PRO A 133 -11.63 20.25 -10.52
C PRO A 133 -11.94 20.51 -11.99
N PHE A 134 -12.23 19.47 -12.78
CA PHE A 134 -12.58 19.62 -14.20
C PHE A 134 -13.92 20.33 -14.39
N ILE A 135 -14.91 19.98 -13.54
CA ILE A 135 -16.25 20.62 -13.57
C ILE A 135 -16.12 22.08 -13.19
N TYR A 136 -15.35 22.42 -12.15
CA TYR A 136 -15.16 23.80 -11.71
C TYR A 136 -14.35 24.62 -12.71
N ALA A 137 -13.31 24.04 -13.33
CA ALA A 137 -12.57 24.72 -14.40
C ALA A 137 -13.50 25.10 -15.55
N LEU A 138 -14.32 24.14 -16.02
CA LEU A 138 -15.31 24.41 -17.07
C LEU A 138 -16.34 25.47 -16.63
N ALA A 139 -16.79 25.47 -15.39
CA ALA A 139 -17.73 26.47 -14.87
C ALA A 139 -17.10 27.87 -14.90
N LEU A 140 -15.84 28.01 -14.46
CA LEU A 140 -15.10 29.27 -14.49
C LEU A 140 -14.92 29.77 -15.91
N GLU A 141 -14.58 28.91 -16.87
CA GLU A 141 -14.50 29.25 -18.30
C GLU A 141 -15.86 29.72 -18.88
N ARG A 142 -16.97 29.25 -18.30
CA ARG A 142 -18.34 29.63 -18.67
C ARG A 142 -18.84 30.87 -17.94
N GLY A 143 -17.97 31.60 -17.22
CA GLY A 143 -18.30 32.86 -16.55
C GLY A 143 -18.82 32.70 -15.11
N PHE A 144 -18.86 31.50 -14.58
CA PHE A 144 -19.09 31.30 -13.13
C PHE A 144 -17.90 31.83 -12.34
N ASN A 145 -18.14 32.20 -11.10
CA ASN A 145 -17.11 32.59 -10.14
C ASN A 145 -17.40 31.98 -8.75
N PRO A 146 -16.49 32.08 -7.79
CA PRO A 146 -16.68 31.47 -6.48
C PRO A 146 -17.93 31.93 -5.69
N TYR A 147 -18.55 33.03 -6.10
CA TYR A 147 -19.78 33.56 -5.48
C TYR A 147 -21.05 33.21 -6.29
N SER A 148 -20.88 32.50 -7.41
CA SER A 148 -22.03 32.06 -8.20
C SER A 148 -22.84 31.01 -7.44
N THR A 149 -24.13 31.22 -7.37
CA THR A 149 -25.05 30.25 -6.75
C THR A 149 -25.63 29.32 -7.82
N VAL A 150 -25.80 28.06 -7.44
CA VAL A 150 -26.46 27.04 -8.25
C VAL A 150 -27.62 26.43 -7.46
N ASN A 151 -28.61 25.93 -8.19
CA ASN A 151 -29.75 25.27 -7.57
C ASN A 151 -29.36 23.87 -7.10
N ASP A 152 -29.50 23.59 -5.81
CA ASP A 152 -29.27 22.29 -5.19
C ASP A 152 -30.62 21.61 -4.83
N SER A 153 -31.57 21.61 -5.74
CA SER A 153 -32.84 20.90 -5.58
C SER A 153 -32.72 19.42 -5.95
N PRO A 154 -33.64 18.55 -5.47
CA PRO A 154 -33.71 17.16 -5.90
C PRO A 154 -33.77 17.05 -7.42
N LEU A 155 -32.92 16.21 -8.00
CA LEU A 155 -32.87 15.94 -9.43
C LEU A 155 -33.23 14.48 -9.68
N THR A 156 -34.11 14.27 -10.66
CA THR A 156 -34.43 12.91 -11.16
C THR A 156 -34.31 12.89 -12.67
N VAL A 157 -33.49 11.96 -13.19
CA VAL A 157 -33.31 11.72 -14.63
C VAL A 157 -33.57 10.23 -14.90
N GLY A 158 -34.71 9.91 -15.47
CA GLY A 158 -35.15 8.52 -15.61
C GLY A 158 -35.27 7.83 -14.27
N ASN A 159 -34.51 6.75 -14.08
CA ASN A 159 -34.47 5.99 -12.81
C ASN A 159 -33.32 6.44 -11.87
N TRP A 160 -32.60 7.49 -12.22
CA TRP A 160 -31.49 7.98 -11.41
C TRP A 160 -31.92 9.21 -10.61
N SER A 161 -31.82 9.11 -9.29
CA SER A 161 -32.19 10.18 -8.35
C SER A 161 -31.12 10.29 -7.28
N PRO A 162 -30.07 11.07 -7.51
CA PRO A 162 -28.99 11.24 -6.54
C PRO A 162 -29.45 12.03 -5.32
N SER A 163 -28.82 11.74 -4.19
CA SER A 163 -28.96 12.53 -2.96
C SER A 163 -27.62 13.14 -2.58
N ASN A 164 -27.64 14.26 -1.88
CA ASN A 164 -26.44 14.80 -1.28
C ASN A 164 -25.93 13.88 -0.16
N SER A 165 -24.61 13.91 0.11
CA SER A 165 -23.96 13.02 1.08
C SER A 165 -24.47 13.20 2.52
N ASP A 166 -25.00 14.40 2.84
CA ASP A 166 -25.62 14.73 4.12
C ASP A 166 -27.16 14.56 4.11
N GLY A 167 -27.72 14.13 2.98
CA GLY A 167 -29.16 13.93 2.78
C GLY A 167 -29.98 15.21 2.73
N ARG A 168 -29.37 16.40 2.60
CA ARG A 168 -30.04 17.70 2.59
C ARG A 168 -29.85 18.38 1.24
N PHE A 169 -30.87 19.10 0.82
CA PHE A 169 -30.84 20.03 -0.31
C PHE A 169 -30.93 21.45 0.23
N MET A 170 -30.22 22.40 -0.39
CA MET A 170 -30.17 23.81 -0.01
C MET A 170 -30.75 24.70 -1.12
#